data_1fc360baf1510077bd218a9af889d4b4
#
_entry.id   1fc360baf1510077bd218a9af889d4b4
#
_cell.length_a   1.000
_cell.length_b   1.000
_cell.length_c   1.000
_cell.angle_alpha   90.00
_cell.angle_beta   90.00
_cell.angle_gamma   90.00
#
_symmetry.space_group_name_H-M   'P 1'
#
loop_
_entity.id
_entity.type
_entity.pdbx_description
1 polymer ?
#
loop_
_entity_poly.entity_id
_entity_poly.type
_entity_poly.pdbx_seq_one_letter_code
_entity_poly.pdbx_strand_id
1 'polypeptide(L)'
;MFTQPDLVKKILSEGKETFVSLGMWNKEDKPFASFSNIKYLWCKSLYPTAVWDLNGFPKEFSIETYYGISDHTIGYEVSLLAIARGAKVIEKHFTLDKSDTTIRDHALSLLPHEFKMLVELGTAMNKINEVLKNKN
;
A
#
# COMPACT_ATOMS: atom_id res chain seq x y z
N MET A 1 -15.37 5.97 -1.11
CA MET A 1 -15.08 5.75 -2.55
C MET A 1 -16.10 4.80 -3.20
N PHE A 2 -16.33 3.60 -2.68
CA PHE A 2 -17.29 2.63 -3.27
C PHE A 2 -18.75 3.03 -3.15
N THR A 3 -19.06 4.07 -2.38
CA THR A 3 -20.40 4.71 -2.32
C THR A 3 -20.69 5.60 -3.53
N GLN A 4 -19.70 5.84 -4.41
CA GLN A 4 -19.83 6.66 -5.62
C GLN A 4 -19.29 5.88 -6.85
N PRO A 5 -19.97 4.81 -7.29
CA PRO A 5 -19.48 3.94 -8.34
C PRO A 5 -19.27 4.66 -9.68
N ASP A 6 -20.07 5.67 -9.98
CA ASP A 6 -19.97 6.42 -11.24
C ASP A 6 -18.71 7.29 -11.29
N LEU A 7 -18.29 7.87 -10.16
CA LEU A 7 -17.00 8.56 -10.05
C LEU A 7 -15.84 7.61 -10.31
N VAL A 8 -15.88 6.43 -9.69
CA VAL A 8 -14.81 5.42 -9.89
C VAL A 8 -14.77 4.96 -11.35
N LYS A 9 -15.91 4.67 -11.97
CA LYS A 9 -15.98 4.32 -13.39
C LYS A 9 -15.41 5.44 -14.28
N LYS A 10 -15.73 6.69 -13.98
CA LYS A 10 -15.20 7.84 -14.73
C LYS A 10 -13.69 7.92 -14.61
N ILE A 11 -13.11 7.77 -13.41
CA ILE A 11 -11.65 7.74 -13.19
C ILE A 11 -11.01 6.62 -14.03
N LEU A 12 -11.56 5.41 -13.95
CA LEU A 12 -11.02 4.25 -14.66
C LEU A 12 -11.13 4.39 -16.19
N SER A 13 -12.18 5.06 -16.69
CA SER A 13 -12.39 5.31 -18.12
C SER A 13 -11.36 6.27 -18.74
N GLU A 14 -10.60 7.03 -17.92
CA GLU A 14 -9.51 7.88 -18.39
C GLU A 14 -8.26 7.08 -18.82
N GLY A 15 -8.26 5.75 -18.63
CA GLY A 15 -7.21 4.84 -19.07
C GLY A 15 -5.89 4.97 -18.31
N LYS A 16 -5.84 5.75 -17.22
CA LYS A 16 -4.65 5.89 -16.39
C LYS A 16 -4.57 4.74 -15.40
N GLU A 17 -3.34 4.31 -15.08
CA GLU A 17 -3.12 3.35 -14.00
C GLU A 17 -3.71 3.93 -12.70
N THR A 18 -4.55 3.13 -12.04
CA THR A 18 -5.32 3.56 -10.88
C THR A 18 -5.11 2.60 -9.73
N PHE A 19 -4.60 3.11 -8.60
CA PHE A 19 -4.43 2.34 -7.37
C PHE A 19 -5.69 2.43 -6.51
N VAL A 20 -6.15 1.28 -6.00
CA VAL A 20 -7.34 1.19 -5.17
C VAL A 20 -7.03 0.41 -3.90
N SER A 21 -7.08 1.10 -2.77
CA SER A 21 -6.89 0.50 -1.45
C SER A 21 -8.18 -0.18 -0.97
N LEU A 22 -8.09 -1.46 -0.58
CA LEU A 22 -9.25 -2.29 -0.23
C LEU A 22 -9.50 -2.42 1.29
N GLY A 23 -9.01 -1.47 2.10
CA GLY A 23 -9.07 -1.55 3.56
C GLY A 23 -10.47 -1.64 4.19
N MET A 24 -11.50 -1.18 3.49
CA MET A 24 -12.91 -1.27 3.91
C MET A 24 -13.73 -2.22 3.03
N TRP A 25 -13.08 -2.95 2.13
CA TRP A 25 -13.75 -3.91 1.26
C TRP A 25 -13.82 -5.27 1.94
N ASN A 26 -15.03 -5.79 2.11
CA ASN A 26 -15.30 -7.03 2.85
C ASN A 26 -15.92 -8.15 1.99
N LYS A 27 -15.87 -8.00 0.65
CA LYS A 27 -16.36 -9.00 -0.29
C LYS A 27 -15.19 -9.81 -0.86
N GLU A 28 -15.46 -11.03 -1.30
CA GLU A 28 -14.45 -11.92 -1.90
C GLU A 28 -13.99 -11.43 -3.27
N ASP A 29 -14.94 -10.95 -4.09
CA ASP A 29 -14.66 -10.40 -5.41
C ASP A 29 -14.11 -8.97 -5.34
N LYS A 30 -13.14 -8.66 -6.17
CA LYS A 30 -12.55 -7.32 -6.25
C LYS A 30 -13.47 -6.37 -7.02
N PRO A 31 -13.65 -5.11 -6.54
CA PRO A 31 -14.52 -4.14 -7.21
C PRO A 31 -13.92 -3.70 -8.54
N PHE A 32 -14.74 -3.55 -9.57
CA PHE A 32 -14.33 -3.05 -10.90
C PHE A 32 -13.24 -3.90 -11.60
N ALA A 33 -13.19 -5.20 -11.35
CA ALA A 33 -12.18 -6.11 -11.91
C ALA A 33 -12.20 -6.21 -13.45
N SER A 34 -13.25 -5.70 -14.13
CA SER A 34 -13.32 -5.63 -15.58
C SER A 34 -12.39 -4.55 -16.21
N PHE A 35 -11.83 -3.64 -15.40
CA PHE A 35 -10.91 -2.61 -15.87
C PHE A 35 -9.46 -3.09 -15.72
N SER A 36 -8.71 -3.12 -16.82
CA SER A 36 -7.31 -3.61 -16.84
C SER A 36 -6.30 -2.63 -16.22
N ASN A 37 -6.67 -1.35 -16.09
CA ASN A 37 -5.81 -0.28 -15.56
C ASN A 37 -5.90 -0.12 -14.03
N ILE A 38 -6.59 -1.02 -13.33
CA ILE A 38 -6.71 -1.01 -11.88
C ILE A 38 -5.62 -1.88 -11.22
N LYS A 39 -5.06 -1.38 -10.13
CA LYS A 39 -4.13 -2.09 -9.25
C LYS A 39 -4.64 -2.02 -7.82
N TYR A 40 -4.79 -3.18 -7.17
CA TYR A 40 -5.30 -3.21 -5.81
C TYR A 40 -4.17 -3.13 -4.80
N LEU A 41 -4.38 -2.33 -3.75
CA LEU A 41 -3.49 -2.26 -2.61
C LEU A 41 -4.17 -2.94 -1.41
N TRP A 42 -3.43 -3.81 -0.72
CA TRP A 42 -3.85 -4.28 0.58
C TRP A 42 -3.81 -3.10 1.56
N CYS A 43 -4.79 -3.04 2.42
CA CYS A 43 -4.92 -1.94 3.36
C CYS A 43 -5.62 -2.42 4.63
N LYS A 44 -5.23 -1.88 5.78
CA LYS A 44 -6.00 -1.97 7.03
C LYS A 44 -6.44 -0.56 7.39
N SER A 45 -7.74 -0.29 7.38
CA SER A 45 -8.30 1.05 7.68
C SER A 45 -8.39 1.31 9.18
N LEU A 46 -7.27 1.21 9.86
CA LEU A 46 -7.05 1.63 11.25
C LEU A 46 -5.94 2.69 11.27
N TYR A 47 -6.08 3.75 12.06
CA TYR A 47 -5.20 4.93 12.04
C TYR A 47 -4.77 5.32 13.46
N PRO A 48 -3.58 4.89 13.93
CA PRO A 48 -2.64 3.98 13.28
C PRO A 48 -3.10 2.52 13.34
N THR A 49 -2.60 1.70 12.41
CA THR A 49 -2.71 0.24 12.50
C THR A 49 -1.62 -0.30 13.42
N ALA A 50 -1.99 -1.05 14.44
CA ALA A 50 -1.02 -1.75 15.26
C ALA A 50 -0.49 -3.02 14.57
N VAL A 51 0.75 -3.39 14.83
CA VAL A 51 1.38 -4.56 14.16
C VAL A 51 0.69 -5.89 14.48
N TRP A 52 0.01 -6.00 15.61
CA TRP A 52 -0.81 -7.17 15.99
C TRP A 52 -2.18 -7.20 15.30
N ASP A 53 -2.58 -6.11 14.62
CA ASP A 53 -3.84 -6.01 13.87
C ASP A 53 -3.67 -6.31 12.37
N LEU A 54 -2.51 -6.82 11.95
CA LEU A 54 -2.19 -7.15 10.56
C LEU A 54 -2.83 -8.48 10.09
N ASN A 55 -4.01 -8.82 10.64
CA ASN A 55 -4.74 -10.01 10.21
C ASN A 55 -5.05 -9.95 8.71
N GLY A 56 -4.74 -11.02 7.99
CA GLY A 56 -4.92 -11.09 6.54
C GLY A 56 -3.82 -10.40 5.74
N PHE A 57 -2.70 -10.00 6.37
CA PHE A 57 -1.54 -9.47 5.65
C PHE A 57 -1.03 -10.49 4.64
N PRO A 58 -0.86 -10.12 3.34
CA PRO A 58 -0.52 -11.07 2.29
C PRO A 58 0.80 -11.79 2.56
N LYS A 59 0.83 -13.10 2.31
CA LYS A 59 2.07 -13.88 2.32
C LYS A 59 2.94 -13.53 1.12
N GLU A 60 2.31 -13.16 0.01
CA GLU A 60 2.94 -12.73 -1.24
C GLU A 60 2.09 -11.64 -1.89
N PHE A 61 2.75 -10.67 -2.53
CA PHE A 61 2.11 -9.63 -3.34
C PHE A 61 2.34 -9.93 -4.82
N SER A 62 1.27 -9.82 -5.62
CA SER A 62 1.30 -10.03 -7.06
C SER A 62 0.25 -9.17 -7.77
N ILE A 63 0.29 -9.12 -9.11
CA ILE A 63 -0.70 -8.40 -9.90
C ILE A 63 -2.09 -9.03 -9.78
N GLU A 64 -2.18 -10.33 -9.55
CA GLU A 64 -3.43 -11.08 -9.44
C GLU A 64 -4.08 -10.89 -8.07
N THR A 65 -3.28 -10.66 -7.03
CA THR A 65 -3.75 -10.48 -5.64
C THR A 65 -3.74 -9.02 -5.25
N TYR A 66 -2.69 -8.58 -4.60
CA TYR A 66 -2.45 -7.18 -4.25
C TYR A 66 -1.13 -6.72 -4.85
N TYR A 67 -1.18 -5.67 -5.64
CA TYR A 67 0.01 -5.11 -6.29
C TYR A 67 0.94 -4.40 -5.31
N GLY A 68 0.38 -3.95 -4.19
CA GLY A 68 1.10 -3.24 -3.15
C GLY A 68 0.28 -3.06 -1.88
N ILE A 69 0.72 -2.15 -1.05
CA ILE A 69 0.12 -1.86 0.25
C ILE A 69 -0.15 -0.37 0.43
N SER A 70 -1.27 -0.03 1.06
CA SER A 70 -1.52 1.26 1.71
C SER A 70 -1.30 1.06 3.21
N ASP A 71 -0.16 1.53 3.70
CA ASP A 71 0.37 1.23 5.03
C ASP A 71 0.07 2.34 6.03
N HIS A 72 -0.75 2.03 7.03
CA HIS A 72 -1.14 2.92 8.13
C HIS A 72 -0.47 2.56 9.47
N THR A 73 0.58 1.74 9.45
CA THR A 73 1.36 1.46 10.67
C THR A 73 2.29 2.62 11.00
N ILE A 74 2.75 2.71 12.24
CA ILE A 74 3.82 3.62 12.62
C ILE A 74 5.15 3.02 12.13
N GLY A 75 6.06 3.88 11.65
CA GLY A 75 7.32 3.44 11.06
C GLY A 75 7.17 2.95 9.62
N TYR A 76 8.14 2.21 9.11
CA TYR A 76 8.20 1.71 7.74
C TYR A 76 8.52 0.21 7.64
N GLU A 77 8.58 -0.49 8.75
CA GLU A 77 8.96 -1.90 8.83
C GLU A 77 7.96 -2.80 8.09
N VAL A 78 6.65 -2.50 8.21
CA VAL A 78 5.60 -3.24 7.49
C VAL A 78 5.67 -2.99 5.99
N SER A 79 5.99 -1.76 5.59
CA SER A 79 6.26 -1.43 4.19
C SER A 79 7.44 -2.24 3.63
N LEU A 80 8.55 -2.34 4.38
CA LEU A 80 9.70 -3.17 3.99
C LEU A 80 9.34 -4.65 3.90
N LEU A 81 8.56 -5.17 4.86
CA LEU A 81 8.07 -6.55 4.81
C LEU A 81 7.20 -6.80 3.57
N ALA A 82 6.35 -5.84 3.19
CA ALA A 82 5.55 -5.92 1.98
C ALA A 82 6.44 -6.00 0.73
N ILE A 83 7.49 -5.16 0.65
CA ILE A 83 8.47 -5.19 -0.46
C ILE A 83 9.20 -6.54 -0.50
N ALA A 84 9.63 -7.07 0.65
CA ALA A 84 10.26 -8.39 0.74
C ALA A 84 9.34 -9.51 0.22
N ARG A 85 8.03 -9.35 0.38
CA ARG A 85 6.99 -10.25 -0.12
C ARG A 85 6.51 -9.95 -1.54
N GLY A 86 7.18 -9.03 -2.26
CA GLY A 86 6.93 -8.76 -3.67
C GLY A 86 6.04 -7.55 -3.99
N ALA A 87 5.63 -6.75 -3.00
CA ALA A 87 4.89 -5.51 -3.25
C ALA A 87 5.67 -4.58 -4.18
N LYS A 88 4.98 -4.02 -5.18
CA LYS A 88 5.53 -3.10 -6.18
C LYS A 88 5.18 -1.64 -5.90
N VAL A 89 4.16 -1.40 -5.09
CA VAL A 89 3.70 -0.06 -4.69
C VAL A 89 3.54 0.00 -3.18
N ILE A 90 4.09 1.05 -2.59
CA ILE A 90 3.89 1.43 -1.19
C ILE A 90 3.23 2.81 -1.17
N GLU A 91 2.04 2.87 -0.59
CA GLU A 91 1.37 4.13 -0.24
C GLU A 91 1.55 4.34 1.27
N LYS A 92 2.06 5.51 1.64
CA LYS A 92 2.37 5.84 3.04
C LYS A 92 2.10 7.31 3.32
N HIS A 93 1.52 7.62 4.46
CA HIS A 93 1.37 8.99 4.93
C HIS A 93 2.72 9.67 5.10
N PHE A 94 2.79 10.95 4.72
CA PHE A 94 3.99 11.77 4.75
C PHE A 94 3.71 13.12 5.40
N THR A 95 4.63 13.60 6.22
CA THR A 95 4.57 14.95 6.80
C THR A 95 5.97 15.55 6.90
N LEU A 96 6.05 16.87 6.88
CA LEU A 96 7.30 17.58 7.13
C LEU A 96 7.59 17.75 8.62
N ASP A 97 6.53 17.72 9.46
CA ASP A 97 6.61 17.94 10.89
C ASP A 97 5.53 17.13 11.63
N LYS A 98 5.88 16.56 12.76
CA LYS A 98 4.98 15.81 13.64
C LYS A 98 4.65 16.58 14.95
N SER A 99 5.05 17.85 15.07
CA SER A 99 4.86 18.64 16.30
C SER A 99 3.38 18.93 16.59
N ASP A 100 2.56 19.06 15.55
CA ASP A 100 1.11 19.25 15.72
C ASP A 100 0.42 17.89 15.98
N THR A 101 0.23 17.59 17.28
CA THR A 101 -0.45 16.38 17.73
C THR A 101 -1.97 16.41 17.57
N THR A 102 -2.54 17.55 17.15
CA THR A 102 -3.99 17.63 16.84
C THR A 102 -4.33 16.99 15.50
N ILE A 103 -3.36 16.85 14.61
CA ILE A 103 -3.51 16.16 13.33
C ILE A 103 -3.23 14.67 13.54
N ARG A 104 -4.30 13.88 13.62
CA ARG A 104 -4.25 12.45 13.94
C ARG A 104 -3.27 11.65 13.07
N ASP A 105 -3.20 11.96 11.79
CA ASP A 105 -2.41 11.20 10.82
C ASP A 105 -0.91 11.52 10.87
N HIS A 106 -0.49 12.57 11.59
CA HIS A 106 0.93 12.87 11.79
C HIS A 106 1.68 11.75 12.52
N ALA A 107 1.03 11.07 13.48
CA ALA A 107 1.66 10.00 14.25
C ALA A 107 2.15 8.82 13.37
N LEU A 108 1.39 8.48 12.33
CA LEU A 108 1.69 7.37 11.41
C LEU A 108 2.43 7.81 10.14
N SER A 109 2.53 9.14 9.90
CA SER A 109 3.23 9.70 8.75
C SER A 109 4.75 9.52 8.87
N LEU A 110 5.42 9.37 7.74
CA LEU A 110 6.88 9.41 7.69
C LEU A 110 7.39 10.84 7.51
N LEU A 111 8.46 11.17 8.22
CA LEU A 111 9.27 12.36 7.98
C LEU A 111 10.16 12.17 6.74
N PRO A 112 10.70 13.25 6.14
CA PRO A 112 11.52 13.15 4.92
C PRO A 112 12.68 12.17 5.02
N HIS A 113 13.38 12.13 6.15
CA HIS A 113 14.50 11.20 6.36
C HIS A 113 14.05 9.75 6.54
N GLU A 114 12.91 9.51 7.19
CA GLU A 114 12.31 8.18 7.33
C GLU A 114 11.84 7.66 5.97
N PHE A 115 11.20 8.53 5.16
CA PHE A 115 10.75 8.17 3.82
C PHE A 115 11.93 7.87 2.89
N LYS A 116 13.02 8.66 2.98
CA LYS A 116 14.26 8.40 2.26
C LYS A 116 14.82 7.01 2.60
N MET A 117 14.87 6.68 3.90
CA MET A 117 15.34 5.36 4.36
C MET A 117 14.47 4.22 3.80
N LEU A 118 13.14 4.37 3.82
CA LEU A 118 12.22 3.41 3.21
C LEU A 118 12.53 3.19 1.72
N VAL A 119 12.77 4.27 0.95
CA VAL A 119 13.08 4.17 -0.47
C VAL A 119 14.41 3.47 -0.71
N GLU A 120 15.46 3.83 0.03
CA GLU A 120 16.81 3.24 -0.11
C GLU A 120 16.80 1.74 0.22
N LEU A 121 16.25 1.38 1.37
CA LEU A 121 16.15 -0.03 1.80
C LEU A 121 15.21 -0.83 0.91
N GLY A 122 14.07 -0.28 0.57
CA GLY A 122 13.09 -0.93 -0.31
C GLY A 122 13.65 -1.21 -1.69
N THR A 123 14.40 -0.26 -2.26
CA THR A 123 15.09 -0.45 -3.55
C THR A 123 16.12 -1.57 -3.48
N ALA A 124 16.92 -1.61 -2.41
CA ALA A 124 17.89 -2.68 -2.20
C ALA A 124 17.23 -4.05 -2.07
N MET A 125 16.14 -4.15 -1.28
CA MET A 125 15.37 -5.39 -1.10
C MET A 125 14.73 -5.86 -2.40
N ASN A 126 14.17 -4.95 -3.22
CA ASN A 126 13.60 -5.34 -4.51
C ASN A 126 14.67 -5.91 -5.45
N LYS A 127 15.87 -5.33 -5.49
CA LYS A 127 17.00 -5.87 -6.28
C LYS A 127 17.38 -7.29 -5.82
N ILE A 128 17.42 -7.54 -4.51
CA ILE A 128 17.70 -8.87 -3.96
C ILE A 128 16.62 -9.86 -4.40
N ASN A 129 15.34 -9.48 -4.29
CA ASN A 129 14.22 -10.31 -4.72
C ASN A 129 14.30 -10.68 -6.21
N GLU A 130 14.67 -9.73 -7.08
CA GLU A 130 14.83 -9.97 -8.52
C GLU A 130 15.96 -10.98 -8.80
N VAL A 131 17.10 -10.85 -8.10
CA VAL A 131 18.22 -11.78 -8.25
C VAL A 131 17.84 -13.19 -7.78
N LEU A 132 17.11 -13.31 -6.68
CA LEU A 132 16.67 -14.61 -6.15
C LEU A 132 15.64 -15.30 -7.05
N LYS A 133 14.70 -14.54 -7.64
CA LYS A 133 13.71 -15.07 -8.58
C LYS A 133 14.34 -15.59 -9.87
N ASN A 134 15.41 -14.97 -10.35
CA ASN A 134 16.10 -15.38 -11.58
C ASN A 134 17.04 -16.59 -11.39
N LYS A 135 17.24 -17.06 -10.16
CA LYS A 135 18.10 -18.22 -9.84
C LYS A 135 17.32 -19.51 -9.58
N ASN A 136 16.02 -19.42 -9.51
CA ASN A 136 15.08 -20.55 -9.34
C ASN A 136 14.30 -20.79 -10.62
#